data_c9da80fdbe03b9eba0d8457e14cb28c0
#
_entry.id   c9da80fdbe03b9eba0d8457e14cb28c0
#
_cell.length_a   1.000
_cell.length_b   1.000
_cell.length_c   1.000
_cell.angle_alpha   90.00
_cell.angle_beta   90.00
_cell.angle_gamma   90.00
#
_symmetry.space_group_name_H-M   'P 1'
#
loop_
_entity.id
_entity.type
_entity.pdbx_description
1 polymer ?
#
loop_
_entity_poly.entity_id
_entity_poly.type
_entity_poly.pdbx_seq_one_letter_code
_entity_poly.pdbx_strand_id
1 'polypeptide(L)'
;TFKTDTAADKNGQGTYIYSPPEPLDGPIVKDRLLKGETTVTADDTHAEDGYVSAAYNGDDSITVDMANHGLRLEAASSASAKAAAVRVGKGTDGNKKSINFINMEKNKPLVISADQTDGREATGIYVAENGKLSVAGDVVIDKVSTSGRIAYGVANRGPNAELIIKGGLKIAGTGSDEWRTVKAAKDTTGISVTAIANIGNNAKLTIEGPLDVKIQGTA
;
A
#
# COMPACT_ATOMS: atom_id res chain seq x y z
N THR A 1 -12.17 3.99 -21.17
CA THR A 1 -12.44 4.88 -22.32
C THR A 1 -12.54 6.29 -21.77
N PHE A 2 -11.49 7.08 -21.93
CA PHE A 2 -11.52 8.48 -21.55
C PHE A 2 -12.46 9.25 -22.48
N LYS A 3 -13.51 9.85 -21.94
CA LYS A 3 -14.25 10.91 -22.64
C LYS A 3 -13.51 12.22 -22.41
N THR A 4 -12.84 12.72 -23.43
CA THR A 4 -12.40 14.11 -23.49
C THR A 4 -13.54 14.90 -24.10
N ASP A 5 -14.28 15.66 -23.31
CA ASP A 5 -15.15 16.70 -23.83
C ASP A 5 -14.27 17.89 -24.20
N THR A 6 -13.96 18.02 -25.48
CA THR A 6 -13.34 19.21 -26.05
C THR A 6 -14.43 20.16 -26.55
N ALA A 7 -14.69 21.22 -25.82
CA ALA A 7 -15.35 22.38 -26.39
C ALA A 7 -14.28 23.23 -27.07
N ALA A 8 -14.35 23.36 -28.40
CA ALA A 8 -13.52 24.31 -29.15
C ALA A 8 -14.06 25.73 -28.99
N ASP A 9 -13.18 26.68 -28.71
CA ASP A 9 -13.52 28.09 -28.77
C ASP A 9 -13.71 28.56 -30.23
N LYS A 10 -14.23 29.78 -30.40
CA LYS A 10 -14.48 30.34 -31.70
C LYS A 10 -13.24 30.55 -32.58
N ASN A 11 -12.03 30.31 -32.06
CA ASN A 11 -10.75 30.46 -32.73
C ASN A 11 -10.07 29.12 -33.00
N GLY A 12 -10.74 27.97 -32.73
CA GLY A 12 -10.19 26.63 -32.98
C GLY A 12 -9.09 26.21 -32.02
N GLN A 13 -8.85 26.92 -30.92
CA GLN A 13 -7.98 26.49 -29.85
C GLN A 13 -8.83 25.76 -28.81
N GLY A 14 -8.50 24.49 -28.58
CA GLY A 14 -9.17 23.65 -27.56
C GLY A 14 -8.95 24.25 -26.17
N THR A 15 -10.03 24.64 -25.53
CA THR A 15 -9.99 25.04 -24.12
C THR A 15 -9.95 23.78 -23.29
N TYR A 16 -8.82 23.51 -22.63
CA TYR A 16 -8.76 22.46 -21.62
C TYR A 16 -9.59 22.89 -20.43
N ILE A 17 -10.76 22.28 -20.26
CA ILE A 17 -11.50 22.42 -19.01
C ILE A 17 -10.77 21.59 -17.97
N TYR A 18 -10.06 22.24 -17.06
CA TYR A 18 -9.49 21.62 -15.88
C TYR A 18 -10.65 21.18 -14.98
N SER A 19 -11.01 19.92 -15.06
CA SER A 19 -11.80 19.31 -13.99
C SER A 19 -10.85 19.07 -12.82
N PRO A 20 -11.10 19.63 -11.64
CA PRO A 20 -10.33 19.30 -10.46
C PRO A 20 -10.33 17.78 -10.29
N PRO A 21 -9.25 17.17 -9.79
CA PRO A 21 -9.22 15.73 -9.57
C PRO A 21 -10.41 15.37 -8.67
N GLU A 22 -11.25 14.46 -9.14
CA GLU A 22 -12.28 13.89 -8.27
C GLU A 22 -11.55 13.25 -7.09
N PRO A 23 -11.95 13.57 -5.85
CA PRO A 23 -11.39 12.88 -4.68
C PRO A 23 -11.61 11.38 -4.88
N LEU A 24 -10.61 10.57 -4.56
CA LEU A 24 -10.77 9.13 -4.56
C LEU A 24 -11.72 8.77 -3.42
N ASP A 25 -12.96 8.47 -3.80
CA ASP A 25 -14.00 8.05 -2.89
C ASP A 25 -13.83 6.55 -2.61
N GLY A 26 -12.91 6.22 -1.69
CA GLY A 26 -12.61 4.86 -1.28
C GLY A 26 -11.34 4.24 -1.88
N PRO A 27 -11.14 2.93 -1.65
CA PRO A 27 -9.93 2.21 -2.01
C PRO A 27 -9.65 2.16 -3.51
N ILE A 28 -8.37 2.04 -3.87
CA ILE A 28 -7.94 1.76 -5.24
C ILE A 28 -8.10 0.26 -5.51
N VAL A 29 -9.10 -0.11 -6.32
CA VAL A 29 -9.42 -1.51 -6.67
C VAL A 29 -9.37 -1.78 -8.18
N LYS A 30 -8.97 -0.79 -8.98
CA LYS A 30 -8.84 -0.86 -10.44
C LYS A 30 -7.76 0.09 -10.92
N ASP A 31 -7.41 0.01 -12.20
CA ASP A 31 -6.47 0.94 -12.82
C ASP A 31 -6.80 2.39 -12.50
N ARG A 32 -5.77 3.17 -12.17
CA ARG A 32 -5.92 4.57 -11.78
C ARG A 32 -4.77 5.41 -12.33
N LEU A 33 -5.11 6.58 -12.83
CA LEU A 33 -4.18 7.67 -13.15
C LEU A 33 -4.36 8.79 -12.12
N LEU A 34 -3.31 9.14 -11.37
CA LEU A 34 -3.36 10.27 -10.45
C LEU A 34 -3.30 11.59 -11.21
N LYS A 35 -4.05 12.56 -10.75
CA LYS A 35 -4.08 13.93 -11.32
C LYS A 35 -3.44 14.96 -10.38
N GLY A 36 -2.91 14.54 -9.25
CA GLY A 36 -2.28 15.37 -8.21
C GLY A 36 -1.87 14.54 -7.00
N GLU A 37 -1.30 15.20 -6.01
CA GLU A 37 -0.99 14.60 -4.71
C GLU A 37 -2.27 14.01 -4.12
N THR A 38 -2.24 12.73 -3.75
CA THR A 38 -3.45 11.98 -3.41
C THR A 38 -3.28 11.24 -2.08
N THR A 39 -4.31 11.30 -1.24
CA THR A 39 -4.45 10.43 -0.06
C THR A 39 -5.68 9.55 -0.24
N VAL A 40 -5.51 8.26 -0.05
CA VAL A 40 -6.60 7.27 -0.06
C VAL A 40 -6.72 6.69 1.34
N THR A 41 -7.89 6.82 1.93
CA THR A 41 -8.20 6.26 3.25
C THR A 41 -9.27 5.17 3.10
N ALA A 42 -9.02 4.01 3.70
CA ALA A 42 -9.98 2.93 3.83
C ALA A 42 -10.25 2.63 5.31
N ASP A 43 -11.51 2.37 5.63
CA ASP A 43 -11.98 2.02 6.96
C ASP A 43 -12.84 0.74 6.93
N ASP A 44 -13.48 0.40 8.04
CA ASP A 44 -14.30 -0.81 8.17
C ASP A 44 -15.47 -0.89 7.18
N THR A 45 -15.93 0.22 6.62
CA THR A 45 -16.99 0.23 5.57
C THR A 45 -16.46 -0.32 4.24
N HIS A 46 -15.14 -0.36 4.08
CA HIS A 46 -14.42 -0.87 2.90
C HIS A 46 -13.81 -2.27 3.16
N ALA A 47 -14.23 -2.97 4.21
CA ALA A 47 -13.69 -4.28 4.54
C ALA A 47 -14.08 -5.32 3.49
N GLU A 48 -13.09 -6.02 2.95
CA GLU A 48 -13.27 -7.09 1.96
C GLU A 48 -12.33 -8.26 2.28
N ASP A 49 -12.85 -9.49 2.20
CA ASP A 49 -12.12 -10.73 2.53
C ASP A 49 -11.44 -10.70 3.91
N GLY A 50 -12.04 -10.01 4.90
CA GLY A 50 -11.51 -9.88 6.24
C GLY A 50 -10.35 -8.89 6.38
N TYR A 51 -10.17 -7.99 5.40
CA TYR A 51 -9.19 -6.90 5.43
C TYR A 51 -9.82 -5.56 5.10
N VAL A 52 -9.30 -4.51 5.73
CA VAL A 52 -9.43 -3.12 5.28
C VAL A 52 -8.17 -2.79 4.50
N SER A 53 -8.30 -2.34 3.25
CA SER A 53 -7.15 -2.03 2.38
C SER A 53 -7.38 -0.76 1.57
N ALA A 54 -6.39 0.13 1.51
CA ALA A 54 -6.45 1.35 0.70
C ALA A 54 -6.12 1.10 -0.78
N ALA A 55 -5.33 0.06 -1.07
CA ALA A 55 -5.13 -0.46 -2.42
C ALA A 55 -5.23 -1.98 -2.41
N TYR A 56 -6.09 -2.53 -3.25
CA TYR A 56 -6.37 -3.96 -3.33
C TYR A 56 -6.74 -4.39 -4.75
N ASN A 57 -6.18 -5.49 -5.21
CA ASN A 57 -6.36 -5.96 -6.59
C ASN A 57 -7.39 -7.08 -6.74
N GLY A 58 -8.38 -7.25 -5.92
CA GLY A 58 -9.50 -8.19 -6.14
C GLY A 58 -9.16 -9.40 -7.03
N ASP A 59 -9.92 -9.57 -8.10
CA ASP A 59 -9.72 -10.64 -9.08
C ASP A 59 -8.78 -10.28 -10.24
N ASP A 60 -8.47 -9.01 -10.46
CA ASP A 60 -7.69 -8.52 -11.61
C ASP A 60 -6.33 -7.98 -11.18
N SER A 61 -5.40 -7.88 -12.14
CA SER A 61 -4.20 -7.08 -11.97
C SER A 61 -4.52 -5.62 -12.21
N ILE A 62 -3.97 -4.72 -11.39
CA ILE A 62 -4.19 -3.27 -11.49
C ILE A 62 -2.88 -2.50 -11.64
N THR A 63 -2.97 -1.37 -12.32
CA THR A 63 -1.89 -0.41 -12.48
C THR A 63 -2.30 0.95 -11.92
N VAL A 64 -1.49 1.50 -11.03
CA VAL A 64 -1.63 2.85 -10.51
C VAL A 64 -0.54 3.71 -11.13
N ASP A 65 -0.93 4.55 -12.08
CA ASP A 65 -0.03 5.53 -12.67
C ASP A 65 -0.01 6.77 -11.77
N MET A 66 1.10 6.96 -11.10
CA MET A 66 1.26 8.08 -10.17
C MET A 66 1.50 9.41 -10.88
N ALA A 67 1.78 9.41 -12.20
CA ALA A 67 2.02 10.61 -13.00
C ALA A 67 2.97 11.62 -12.33
N ASN A 68 3.99 11.12 -11.64
CA ASN A 68 4.94 11.88 -10.83
C ASN A 68 4.32 12.65 -9.66
N HIS A 69 3.17 12.21 -9.14
CA HIS A 69 2.55 12.73 -7.92
C HIS A 69 2.83 11.81 -6.73
N GLY A 70 2.76 12.32 -5.50
CA GLY A 70 2.80 11.53 -4.28
C GLY A 70 1.47 10.82 -4.02
N LEU A 71 1.55 9.64 -3.42
CA LEU A 71 0.39 8.85 -3.01
C LEU A 71 0.55 8.39 -1.57
N ARG A 72 -0.44 8.69 -0.75
CA ARG A 72 -0.56 8.16 0.61
C ARG A 72 -1.71 7.16 0.66
N LEU A 73 -1.44 5.97 1.17
CA LEU A 73 -2.39 4.89 1.36
C LEU A 73 -2.55 4.59 2.85
N GLU A 74 -3.75 4.74 3.36
CA GLU A 74 -4.08 4.57 4.78
C GLU A 74 -5.20 3.55 4.94
N ALA A 75 -4.97 2.52 5.74
CA ALA A 75 -5.97 1.55 6.13
C ALA A 75 -6.16 1.58 7.64
N ALA A 76 -7.40 1.77 8.10
CA ALA A 76 -7.74 1.77 9.52
C ALA A 76 -8.90 0.82 9.79
N SER A 77 -8.74 -0.10 10.74
CA SER A 77 -9.81 -0.99 11.18
C SER A 77 -9.97 -0.93 12.69
N SER A 78 -11.21 -0.72 13.12
CA SER A 78 -11.66 -0.78 14.52
C SER A 78 -12.57 -1.97 14.80
N ALA A 79 -12.76 -2.84 13.81
CA ALA A 79 -13.58 -4.03 13.84
C ALA A 79 -12.75 -5.30 13.60
N SER A 80 -13.40 -6.43 13.38
CA SER A 80 -12.77 -7.74 13.26
C SER A 80 -11.90 -7.92 11.99
N ALA A 81 -11.89 -6.98 11.06
CA ALA A 81 -11.04 -7.02 9.90
C ALA A 81 -9.58 -6.70 10.26
N LYS A 82 -8.63 -7.30 9.55
CA LYS A 82 -7.22 -6.91 9.60
C LYS A 82 -7.03 -5.61 8.82
N ALA A 83 -5.99 -4.84 9.14
CA ALA A 83 -5.60 -3.69 8.35
C ALA A 83 -4.39 -4.03 7.47
N ALA A 84 -4.50 -3.80 6.15
CA ALA A 84 -3.38 -3.96 5.21
C ALA A 84 -3.45 -2.85 4.16
N ALA A 85 -2.63 -1.81 4.28
CA ALA A 85 -2.78 -0.63 3.42
C ALA A 85 -2.63 -0.96 1.93
N VAL A 86 -1.67 -1.81 1.57
CA VAL A 86 -1.56 -2.40 0.22
C VAL A 86 -1.72 -3.92 0.34
N ARG A 87 -2.71 -4.49 -0.33
CA ARG A 87 -2.97 -5.93 -0.32
C ARG A 87 -3.01 -6.50 -1.74
N VAL A 88 -2.04 -7.35 -2.05
CA VAL A 88 -2.07 -8.16 -3.28
C VAL A 88 -2.69 -9.50 -2.96
N GLY A 89 -3.82 -9.77 -3.58
CA GLY A 89 -4.59 -11.00 -3.40
C GLY A 89 -3.89 -12.23 -3.98
N LYS A 90 -4.42 -13.40 -3.62
CA LYS A 90 -3.91 -14.68 -4.08
C LYS A 90 -4.12 -14.85 -5.59
N GLY A 91 -3.05 -15.15 -6.31
CA GLY A 91 -3.08 -15.59 -7.70
C GLY A 91 -3.18 -17.11 -7.82
N THR A 92 -3.11 -17.62 -9.06
CA THR A 92 -2.97 -19.03 -9.36
C THR A 92 -1.63 -19.32 -10.04
N ASP A 93 -1.20 -20.59 -10.05
CA ASP A 93 -0.04 -21.00 -10.84
C ASP A 93 -0.25 -20.63 -12.31
N GLY A 94 0.71 -19.88 -12.87
CA GLY A 94 0.63 -19.38 -14.25
C GLY A 94 -0.13 -18.07 -14.43
N ASN A 95 -0.89 -17.58 -13.42
CA ASN A 95 -1.57 -16.29 -13.47
C ASN A 95 -1.35 -15.51 -12.16
N LYS A 96 -0.24 -14.79 -12.07
CA LYS A 96 0.04 -13.91 -10.92
C LYS A 96 -0.88 -12.71 -10.94
N LYS A 97 -1.56 -12.47 -9.83
CA LYS A 97 -2.27 -11.21 -9.61
C LYS A 97 -1.30 -10.11 -9.20
N SER A 98 -1.45 -8.92 -9.73
CA SER A 98 -0.50 -7.85 -9.47
C SER A 98 -1.12 -6.50 -9.15
N ILE A 99 -0.35 -5.71 -8.37
CA ILE A 99 -0.50 -4.26 -8.28
C ILE A 99 0.81 -3.66 -8.76
N ASN A 100 0.73 -2.69 -9.69
CA ASN A 100 1.89 -1.99 -10.21
C ASN A 100 1.73 -0.48 -9.96
N PHE A 101 2.66 0.11 -9.21
CA PHE A 101 2.80 1.56 -9.08
C PHE A 101 3.89 2.03 -10.03
N ILE A 102 3.54 2.88 -10.99
CA ILE A 102 4.42 3.34 -12.07
C ILE A 102 4.50 4.86 -12.14
N ASN A 103 5.45 5.39 -12.91
CA ASN A 103 5.66 6.83 -13.14
C ASN A 103 5.80 7.63 -11.82
N MET A 104 6.72 7.15 -10.97
CA MET A 104 7.02 7.74 -9.67
C MET A 104 8.23 8.69 -9.77
N GLU A 105 8.11 9.86 -9.17
CA GLU A 105 9.22 10.81 -9.01
C GLU A 105 10.04 10.50 -7.74
N LYS A 106 11.35 10.67 -7.80
CA LYS A 106 12.27 10.32 -6.72
C LYS A 106 11.93 10.93 -5.35
N ASN A 107 11.37 12.14 -5.34
CA ASN A 107 11.03 12.86 -4.10
C ASN A 107 9.56 12.71 -3.69
N LYS A 108 8.81 11.86 -4.37
CA LYS A 108 7.38 11.62 -4.14
C LYS A 108 7.13 10.12 -3.93
N PRO A 109 7.46 9.61 -2.75
CA PRO A 109 7.32 8.20 -2.45
C PRO A 109 5.87 7.76 -2.36
N LEU A 110 5.64 6.46 -2.46
CA LEU A 110 4.44 5.81 -1.97
C LEU A 110 4.51 5.74 -0.44
N VAL A 111 3.63 6.47 0.25
CA VAL A 111 3.56 6.50 1.72
C VAL A 111 2.45 5.58 2.20
N ILE A 112 2.75 4.74 3.18
CA ILE A 112 1.87 3.66 3.64
C ILE A 112 1.64 3.73 5.14
N SER A 113 0.38 3.61 5.56
CA SER A 113 -0.01 3.55 6.96
C SER A 113 -1.11 2.50 7.18
N ALA A 114 -0.98 1.69 8.23
CA ALA A 114 -1.98 0.72 8.63
C ALA A 114 -2.22 0.77 10.15
N ASP A 115 -3.47 0.84 10.58
CA ASP A 115 -3.86 0.88 11.99
C ASP A 115 -4.99 -0.11 12.26
N GLN A 116 -4.86 -0.90 13.33
CA GLN A 116 -5.86 -1.88 13.72
C GLN A 116 -6.06 -1.84 15.24
N THR A 117 -7.28 -1.54 15.70
CA THR A 117 -7.57 -1.29 17.12
C THR A 117 -8.42 -2.35 17.80
N ASP A 118 -8.85 -3.41 17.08
CA ASP A 118 -9.66 -4.53 17.62
C ASP A 118 -8.87 -5.84 17.82
N GLY A 119 -7.55 -5.75 18.06
CA GLY A 119 -6.75 -6.92 18.40
C GLY A 119 -6.37 -7.83 17.22
N ARG A 120 -6.57 -7.39 15.97
CA ARG A 120 -6.21 -8.14 14.77
C ARG A 120 -4.83 -7.73 14.25
N GLU A 121 -4.39 -8.34 13.17
CA GLU A 121 -3.12 -8.03 12.50
C GLU A 121 -3.16 -6.69 11.78
N ALA A 122 -2.07 -5.94 11.86
CA ALA A 122 -1.82 -4.77 11.01
C ALA A 122 -0.60 -5.02 10.12
N THR A 123 -0.70 -4.67 8.84
CA THR A 123 0.35 -4.85 7.85
C THR A 123 0.42 -3.65 6.91
N GLY A 124 1.59 -3.09 6.69
CA GLY A 124 1.76 -2.02 5.70
C GLY A 124 1.53 -2.55 4.29
N ILE A 125 2.36 -3.51 3.87
CA ILE A 125 2.28 -4.19 2.57
C ILE A 125 2.08 -5.68 2.78
N TYR A 126 1.01 -6.25 2.22
CA TYR A 126 0.75 -7.69 2.20
C TYR A 126 0.71 -8.22 0.76
N VAL A 127 1.54 -9.21 0.46
CA VAL A 127 1.55 -9.93 -0.82
C VAL A 127 1.28 -11.40 -0.55
N ALA A 128 0.17 -11.90 -1.11
CA ALA A 128 -0.25 -13.29 -0.92
C ALA A 128 0.41 -14.23 -1.93
N GLU A 129 0.13 -15.52 -1.80
CA GLU A 129 0.55 -16.59 -2.72
C GLU A 129 0.28 -16.24 -4.18
N ASN A 130 1.27 -16.43 -5.05
CA ASN A 130 1.20 -16.09 -6.48
C ASN A 130 0.79 -14.63 -6.74
N GLY A 131 0.95 -13.74 -5.74
CA GLY A 131 0.79 -12.31 -5.88
C GLY A 131 2.08 -11.63 -6.30
N LYS A 132 1.96 -10.47 -6.95
CA LYS A 132 3.10 -9.63 -7.31
C LYS A 132 2.80 -8.16 -7.03
N LEU A 133 3.66 -7.52 -6.25
CA LEU A 133 3.68 -6.07 -6.10
C LEU A 133 4.94 -5.51 -6.75
N SER A 134 4.78 -4.53 -7.63
CA SER A 134 5.88 -3.78 -8.23
C SER A 134 5.71 -2.29 -7.95
N VAL A 135 6.74 -1.66 -7.41
CA VAL A 135 6.77 -0.22 -7.13
C VAL A 135 7.97 0.39 -7.84
N ALA A 136 7.73 1.35 -8.75
CA ALA A 136 8.75 1.93 -9.60
C ALA A 136 9.67 2.94 -8.88
N GLY A 137 9.37 3.33 -7.66
CA GLY A 137 10.12 4.33 -6.88
C GLY A 137 10.25 3.97 -5.41
N ASP A 138 10.43 5.00 -4.59
CA ASP A 138 10.63 4.87 -3.16
C ASP A 138 9.33 4.55 -2.42
N VAL A 139 9.43 3.75 -1.36
CA VAL A 139 8.34 3.41 -0.43
C VAL A 139 8.70 3.86 0.97
N VAL A 140 7.76 4.53 1.63
CA VAL A 140 7.85 4.89 3.04
C VAL A 140 6.71 4.24 3.80
N ILE A 141 7.01 3.35 4.72
CA ILE A 141 6.04 2.85 5.69
C ILE A 141 6.13 3.76 6.91
N ASP A 142 5.13 4.63 7.03
CA ASP A 142 5.07 5.69 8.03
C ASP A 142 4.56 5.19 9.38
N LYS A 143 3.56 4.30 9.35
CA LYS A 143 2.97 3.71 10.56
C LYS A 143 2.39 2.33 10.27
N VAL A 144 2.66 1.37 11.15
CA VAL A 144 1.90 0.13 11.26
C VAL A 144 1.64 -0.15 12.73
N SER A 145 0.40 -0.16 13.14
CA SER A 145 0.01 -0.26 14.54
C SER A 145 -1.13 -1.24 14.75
N THR A 146 -1.05 -2.07 15.76
CA THR A 146 -2.17 -2.89 16.20
C THR A 146 -2.28 -2.94 17.72
N SER A 147 -3.51 -3.00 18.22
CA SER A 147 -3.79 -3.39 19.60
C SER A 147 -3.68 -4.91 19.80
N GLY A 148 -3.51 -5.67 18.74
CA GLY A 148 -3.28 -7.12 18.76
C GLY A 148 -1.80 -7.50 18.89
N ARG A 149 -1.49 -8.72 18.47
CA ARG A 149 -0.18 -9.34 18.68
C ARG A 149 0.73 -9.30 17.46
N ILE A 150 0.22 -9.02 16.26
CA ILE A 150 0.95 -9.21 15.02
C ILE A 150 0.95 -7.93 14.21
N ALA A 151 2.13 -7.38 13.98
CA ALA A 151 2.35 -6.21 13.14
C ALA A 151 3.51 -6.47 12.16
N TYR A 152 3.28 -6.24 10.88
CA TYR A 152 4.28 -6.33 9.82
C TYR A 152 4.40 -5.01 9.06
N GLY A 153 5.61 -4.50 8.90
CA GLY A 153 5.85 -3.45 7.90
C GLY A 153 5.58 -3.98 6.50
N VAL A 154 6.23 -5.08 6.14
CA VAL A 154 6.06 -5.83 4.90
C VAL A 154 5.84 -7.30 5.21
N ALA A 155 4.81 -7.91 4.66
CA ALA A 155 4.55 -9.33 4.70
C ALA A 155 4.41 -9.90 3.28
N ASN A 156 5.52 -10.35 2.70
CA ASN A 156 5.55 -11.08 1.44
C ASN A 156 5.41 -12.57 1.78
N ARG A 157 4.17 -13.08 1.76
CA ARG A 157 3.82 -14.37 2.36
C ARG A 157 3.10 -15.27 1.38
N GLY A 158 3.66 -16.43 1.19
CA GLY A 158 3.09 -17.51 0.40
C GLY A 158 3.99 -17.95 -0.74
N PRO A 159 3.73 -19.14 -1.29
CA PRO A 159 4.47 -19.66 -2.44
C PRO A 159 4.44 -18.68 -3.61
N ASN A 160 5.60 -18.47 -4.24
CA ASN A 160 5.77 -17.61 -5.42
C ASN A 160 5.32 -16.14 -5.25
N ALA A 161 5.09 -15.66 -4.02
CA ALA A 161 4.85 -14.25 -3.75
C ALA A 161 6.06 -13.41 -4.18
N GLU A 162 5.83 -12.27 -4.83
CA GLU A 162 6.88 -11.44 -5.37
C GLU A 162 6.66 -9.97 -5.03
N LEU A 163 7.64 -9.35 -4.38
CA LEU A 163 7.66 -7.92 -4.10
C LEU A 163 8.92 -7.30 -4.71
N ILE A 164 8.74 -6.29 -5.55
CA ILE A 164 9.83 -5.55 -6.18
C ILE A 164 9.65 -4.07 -5.87
N ILE A 165 10.63 -3.45 -5.23
CA ILE A 165 10.72 -2.01 -5.01
C ILE A 165 11.97 -1.53 -5.75
N LYS A 166 11.81 -0.74 -6.82
CA LYS A 166 12.93 -0.22 -7.62
C LYS A 166 13.64 0.96 -6.97
N GLY A 167 12.97 1.63 -6.04
CA GLY A 167 13.58 2.65 -5.18
C GLY A 167 14.00 2.09 -3.84
N GLY A 168 14.14 2.98 -2.85
CA GLY A 168 14.42 2.63 -1.46
C GLY A 168 13.17 2.21 -0.70
N LEU A 169 13.37 1.47 0.38
CA LEU A 169 12.35 1.17 1.38
C LEU A 169 12.76 1.79 2.71
N LYS A 170 11.94 2.72 3.19
CA LYS A 170 12.07 3.29 4.53
C LYS A 170 10.92 2.81 5.40
N ILE A 171 11.24 2.18 6.54
CA ILE A 171 10.28 1.83 7.59
C ILE A 171 10.63 2.66 8.82
N ALA A 172 10.14 3.90 8.83
CA ALA A 172 10.38 4.87 9.90
C ALA A 172 9.31 5.96 9.84
N GLY A 173 8.66 6.26 10.95
CA GLY A 173 7.71 7.35 11.06
C GLY A 173 8.36 8.72 10.84
N THR A 174 7.53 9.70 10.59
CA THR A 174 7.94 11.08 10.29
C THR A 174 7.90 12.00 11.53
N GLY A 175 7.50 11.48 12.69
CA GLY A 175 7.36 12.25 13.94
C GLY A 175 8.44 11.97 14.98
N SER A 176 8.26 12.54 16.17
CA SER A 176 9.15 12.32 17.33
C SER A 176 9.23 10.86 17.78
N ASP A 177 8.29 10.02 17.34
CA ASP A 177 8.20 8.60 17.63
C ASP A 177 8.67 7.72 16.45
N GLU A 178 9.63 8.18 15.65
CA GLU A 178 10.16 7.49 14.47
C GLU A 178 10.48 5.99 14.69
N TRP A 179 10.91 5.64 15.89
CA TRP A 179 11.30 4.28 16.28
C TRP A 179 10.10 3.36 16.59
N ARG A 180 8.86 3.87 16.57
CA ARG A 180 7.63 3.10 16.82
C ARG A 180 6.80 2.87 15.56
N THR A 181 7.41 2.89 14.42
CA THR A 181 6.73 2.77 13.13
C THR A 181 5.91 1.48 13.02
N VAL A 182 6.48 0.34 13.43
CA VAL A 182 5.77 -0.94 13.47
C VAL A 182 5.61 -1.36 14.92
N LYS A 183 4.39 -1.44 15.41
CA LYS A 183 4.12 -1.79 16.81
C LYS A 183 2.89 -2.68 16.98
N ALA A 184 2.94 -3.53 18.00
CA ALA A 184 1.84 -4.34 18.51
C ALA A 184 1.52 -3.96 19.95
N ALA A 185 0.44 -4.53 20.51
CA ALA A 185 0.04 -4.27 21.89
C ALA A 185 1.16 -4.57 22.89
N LYS A 186 1.29 -3.69 23.88
CA LYS A 186 2.20 -3.88 25.00
C LYS A 186 1.66 -4.98 25.94
N ASP A 187 2.55 -5.75 26.53
CA ASP A 187 2.26 -6.69 27.62
C ASP A 187 1.47 -7.97 27.26
N THR A 188 1.49 -8.42 26.00
CA THR A 188 0.93 -9.72 25.62
C THR A 188 2.04 -10.74 25.27
N THR A 189 1.91 -11.95 25.76
CA THR A 189 2.78 -13.07 25.34
C THR A 189 2.51 -13.41 23.87
N GLY A 190 3.56 -13.74 23.12
CA GLY A 190 3.43 -14.12 21.70
C GLY A 190 3.28 -12.93 20.74
N ILE A 191 3.79 -11.75 21.11
CA ILE A 191 3.90 -10.60 20.22
C ILE A 191 4.88 -10.90 19.07
N SER A 192 4.45 -10.59 17.84
CA SER A 192 5.31 -10.62 16.67
C SER A 192 5.29 -9.25 15.98
N VAL A 193 6.37 -8.49 16.14
CA VAL A 193 6.59 -7.22 15.43
C VAL A 193 7.74 -7.46 14.46
N THR A 194 7.45 -7.36 13.16
CA THR A 194 8.41 -7.66 12.12
C THR A 194 8.43 -6.55 11.07
N ALA A 195 9.60 -5.97 10.82
CA ALA A 195 9.73 -4.98 9.77
C ALA A 195 9.44 -5.58 8.39
N ILE A 196 10.11 -6.68 8.06
CA ILE A 196 10.00 -7.34 6.77
C ILE A 196 9.95 -8.84 6.98
N ALA A 197 8.87 -9.48 6.52
CA ALA A 197 8.73 -10.92 6.45
C ALA A 197 8.67 -11.37 4.98
N ASN A 198 9.60 -12.23 4.57
CA ASN A 198 9.59 -12.88 3.25
C ASN A 198 9.52 -14.39 3.46
N ILE A 199 8.32 -14.96 3.37
CA ILE A 199 8.01 -16.32 3.81
C ILE A 199 7.24 -17.07 2.74
N GLY A 200 7.75 -18.21 2.32
CA GLY A 200 7.11 -19.11 1.37
C GLY A 200 8.09 -19.70 0.37
N ASN A 201 7.73 -20.83 -0.22
CA ASN A 201 8.54 -21.46 -1.25
C ASN A 201 8.62 -20.53 -2.46
N ASN A 202 9.84 -20.23 -2.92
CA ASN A 202 10.08 -19.30 -4.03
C ASN A 202 9.55 -17.86 -3.83
N ALA A 203 9.27 -17.43 -2.58
CA ALA A 203 8.95 -16.04 -2.29
C ALA A 203 10.16 -15.14 -2.57
N LYS A 204 9.95 -14.06 -3.32
CA LYS A 204 11.01 -13.15 -3.74
C LYS A 204 10.73 -11.73 -3.25
N LEU A 205 11.74 -11.14 -2.64
CA LEU A 205 11.74 -9.73 -2.26
C LEU A 205 12.97 -9.06 -2.84
N THR A 206 12.77 -8.01 -3.62
CA THR A 206 13.84 -7.20 -4.23
C THR A 206 13.64 -5.73 -3.86
N ILE A 207 14.67 -5.11 -3.31
CA ILE A 207 14.75 -3.68 -3.04
C ILE A 207 16.02 -3.19 -3.72
N GLU A 208 15.91 -2.35 -4.76
CA GLU A 208 17.05 -1.91 -5.56
C GLU A 208 17.76 -0.68 -4.96
N GLY A 209 17.04 0.12 -4.17
CA GLY A 209 17.56 1.30 -3.50
C GLY A 209 17.93 1.07 -2.02
N PRO A 210 18.18 2.15 -1.27
CA PRO A 210 18.53 2.07 0.15
C PRO A 210 17.41 1.41 0.99
N LEU A 211 17.82 0.61 1.98
CA LEU A 211 16.94 0.06 2.99
C LEU A 211 17.23 0.75 4.33
N ASP A 212 16.25 1.48 4.86
CA ASP A 212 16.30 2.10 6.19
C ASP A 212 15.15 1.58 7.05
N VAL A 213 15.46 0.81 8.07
CA VAL A 213 14.49 0.16 8.94
C VAL A 213 14.73 0.56 10.38
N LYS A 214 13.75 1.23 10.97
CA LYS A 214 13.72 1.56 12.40
C LYS A 214 12.48 0.96 13.04
N ILE A 215 12.65 -0.12 13.78
CA ILE A 215 11.58 -0.74 14.57
C ILE A 215 12.00 -0.82 16.02
N GLN A 216 11.04 -0.69 16.93
CA GLN A 216 11.26 -1.00 18.32
C GLN A 216 10.44 -2.23 18.71
N GLY A 217 11.14 -3.29 19.14
CA GLY A 217 10.54 -4.35 19.91
C GLY A 217 10.33 -3.87 21.35
N THR A 218 9.16 -4.13 21.92
CA THR A 218 9.01 -4.05 23.38
C THR A 218 9.71 -5.26 23.99
N ALA A 219 10.70 -5.00 24.82
CA ALA A 219 11.29 -6.03 25.69
C ALA A 219 10.32 -6.34 26.83
#